data_bfc878926851fa0e93efa024f7b463e6
#
_entry.id   bfc878926851fa0e93efa024f7b463e6
#
_cell.length_a   1.000
_cell.length_b   1.000
_cell.length_c   1.000
_cell.angle_alpha   90.00
_cell.angle_beta   90.00
_cell.angle_gamma   90.00
#
_symmetry.space_group_name_H-M   'P 1'
#
loop_
_entity.id
_entity.type
_entity.pdbx_description
1 polymer ?
#
loop_
_entity_poly.entity_id
_entity_poly.type
_entity_poly.pdbx_seq_one_letter_code
_entity_poly.pdbx_strand_id
1 'polypeptide(L)'
;MLGADAAALDPAGARALRRRIGILFQHGALFTGLSVLDNICLPLAEYTALDPASRRELAMLRVGLAGLPAEAAHKFPGELSGGMIKRAALARALALDPELLFLDEPSAGLDPVTSAGLDELLAGLRELMGLTVVMVTHDLDSIARVSDRVAFLGRGALLAVAPAAQLAASDEPEIRAYFAAAPRDYGGTPCRPA
;
A
#
# COMPACT_ATOMS: atom_id res chain seq x y z
N MET A 1 -17.06 -0.71 4.66
CA MET A 1 -15.86 -1.24 4.01
C MET A 1 -16.15 -2.64 3.51
N LEU A 2 -15.81 -2.98 2.27
CA LEU A 2 -16.02 -4.32 1.68
C LEU A 2 -17.44 -4.89 1.94
N GLY A 3 -18.47 -4.05 1.81
CA GLY A 3 -19.86 -4.40 2.03
C GLY A 3 -20.32 -4.49 3.50
N ALA A 4 -19.43 -4.23 4.48
CA ALA A 4 -19.76 -4.26 5.90
C ALA A 4 -19.72 -2.85 6.52
N ASP A 5 -20.61 -2.60 7.48
CA ASP A 5 -20.49 -1.44 8.38
C ASP A 5 -19.47 -1.78 9.48
N ALA A 6 -18.26 -1.24 9.34
CA ALA A 6 -17.16 -1.53 10.26
C ALA A 6 -17.45 -1.11 11.72
N ALA A 7 -18.33 -0.11 11.93
CA ALA A 7 -18.69 0.38 13.27
C ALA A 7 -19.69 -0.54 13.97
N ALA A 8 -20.42 -1.36 13.22
CA ALA A 8 -21.48 -2.24 13.74
C ALA A 8 -21.04 -3.71 13.88
N LEU A 9 -19.76 -4.03 13.59
CA LEU A 9 -19.27 -5.41 13.64
C LEU A 9 -19.05 -5.88 15.09
N ASP A 10 -19.47 -7.10 15.35
CA ASP A 10 -19.04 -7.84 16.55
C ASP A 10 -17.54 -8.24 16.46
N PRO A 11 -16.91 -8.74 17.52
CA PRO A 11 -15.50 -9.13 17.51
C PRO A 11 -15.13 -10.15 16.42
N ALA A 12 -16.03 -11.10 16.10
CA ALA A 12 -15.80 -12.11 15.08
C ALA A 12 -15.84 -11.50 13.68
N GLY A 13 -16.83 -10.67 13.39
CA GLY A 13 -16.94 -9.91 12.15
C GLY A 13 -15.77 -8.94 11.95
N ALA A 14 -15.34 -8.26 13.01
CA ALA A 14 -14.16 -7.39 12.97
C ALA A 14 -12.88 -8.19 12.67
N ARG A 15 -12.72 -9.39 13.22
CA ARG A 15 -11.60 -10.29 12.91
C ARG A 15 -11.65 -10.76 11.46
N ALA A 16 -12.83 -11.13 10.97
CA ALA A 16 -13.03 -11.53 9.56
C ALA A 16 -12.71 -10.39 8.59
N LEU A 17 -13.14 -9.16 8.91
CA LEU A 17 -12.83 -7.98 8.10
C LEU A 17 -11.32 -7.68 8.06
N ARG A 18 -10.61 -7.76 9.20
CA ARG A 18 -9.15 -7.52 9.26
C ARG A 18 -8.36 -8.47 8.37
N ARG A 19 -8.80 -9.71 8.18
CA ARG A 19 -8.15 -10.67 7.27
C ARG A 19 -8.17 -10.23 5.80
N ARG A 20 -9.16 -9.42 5.43
CA ARG A 20 -9.35 -8.92 4.05
C ARG A 20 -8.66 -7.57 3.82
N ILE A 21 -7.97 -7.04 4.82
CA ILE A 21 -7.34 -5.72 4.76
C ILE A 21 -5.85 -5.87 5.04
N GLY A 22 -5.01 -5.35 4.14
CA GLY A 22 -3.59 -5.13 4.35
C GLY A 22 -3.31 -3.67 4.72
N ILE A 23 -2.30 -3.44 5.56
CA ILE A 23 -1.88 -2.08 5.94
C ILE A 23 -0.36 -1.97 5.85
N LEU A 24 0.11 -0.96 5.14
CA LEU A 24 1.51 -0.53 5.13
C LEU A 24 1.58 0.85 5.79
N PHE A 25 2.29 0.93 6.90
CA PHE A 25 2.53 2.17 7.64
C PHE A 25 3.75 2.92 7.10
N GLN A 26 3.80 4.22 7.31
CA GLN A 26 4.84 5.12 6.81
C GLN A 26 6.27 4.63 7.06
N HIS A 27 6.57 4.06 8.24
CA HIS A 27 7.90 3.51 8.58
C HIS A 27 7.97 1.98 8.48
N GLY A 28 7.00 1.34 7.77
CA GLY A 28 6.91 -0.10 7.61
C GLY A 28 6.38 -0.83 8.84
N ALA A 29 6.64 -0.34 10.05
CA ALA A 29 6.23 -0.93 11.32
C ALA A 29 6.58 -2.44 11.45
N LEU A 30 7.75 -2.83 10.94
CA LEU A 30 8.26 -4.19 11.11
C LEU A 30 8.73 -4.41 12.55
N PHE A 31 8.53 -5.61 13.06
CA PHE A 31 9.10 -6.01 14.35
C PHE A 31 10.61 -6.17 14.19
N THR A 32 11.38 -5.32 14.86
CA THR A 32 12.83 -5.23 14.70
C THR A 32 13.57 -6.46 15.21
N GLY A 33 12.99 -7.20 16.15
CA GLY A 33 13.52 -8.45 16.69
C GLY A 33 13.16 -9.70 15.86
N LEU A 34 12.49 -9.55 14.72
CA LEU A 34 12.13 -10.64 13.82
C LEU A 34 12.76 -10.46 12.45
N SER A 35 13.09 -11.57 11.77
CA SER A 35 13.50 -11.53 10.37
C SER A 35 12.36 -11.02 9.47
N VAL A 36 12.66 -10.65 8.22
CA VAL A 36 11.63 -10.32 7.21
C VAL A 36 10.64 -11.47 7.07
N LEU A 37 11.12 -12.69 6.96
CA LEU A 37 10.30 -13.89 6.82
C LEU A 37 9.36 -14.07 8.02
N ASP A 38 9.89 -13.93 9.24
CA ASP A 38 9.09 -14.09 10.45
C ASP A 38 8.06 -12.95 10.60
N ASN A 39 8.39 -11.72 10.19
CA ASN A 39 7.42 -10.62 10.11
C ASN A 39 6.24 -10.96 9.18
N ILE A 40 6.49 -11.59 8.04
CA ILE A 40 5.44 -11.99 7.08
C ILE A 40 4.67 -13.20 7.61
N CYS A 41 5.30 -14.11 8.33
CA CYS A 41 4.66 -15.26 8.96
C CYS A 41 3.68 -14.89 10.09
N LEU A 42 3.85 -13.74 10.75
CA LEU A 42 3.00 -13.33 11.88
C LEU A 42 1.50 -13.30 11.54
N PRO A 43 1.03 -12.56 10.53
CA PRO A 43 -0.38 -12.57 10.17
C PRO A 43 -0.86 -13.96 9.72
N LEU A 44 -0.02 -14.75 9.06
CA LEU A 44 -0.36 -16.13 8.69
C LEU A 44 -0.58 -17.01 9.93
N ALA A 45 0.27 -16.87 10.95
CA ALA A 45 0.14 -17.61 12.20
C ALA A 45 -1.11 -17.22 13.00
N GLU A 46 -1.45 -15.93 13.00
CA GLU A 46 -2.59 -15.38 13.74
C GLU A 46 -3.95 -15.71 13.09
N TYR A 47 -4.00 -15.70 11.75
CA TYR A 47 -5.27 -15.74 11.02
C TYR A 47 -5.51 -17.01 10.21
N THR A 48 -4.57 -17.96 10.18
CA THR A 48 -4.72 -19.22 9.42
C THR A 48 -4.40 -20.44 10.29
N ALA A 49 -4.85 -21.60 9.85
CA ALA A 49 -4.51 -22.91 10.45
C ALA A 49 -3.32 -23.59 9.74
N LEU A 50 -2.57 -22.86 8.90
CA LEU A 50 -1.40 -23.41 8.20
C LEU A 50 -0.34 -23.88 9.19
N ASP A 51 0.32 -24.99 8.88
CA ASP A 51 1.48 -25.45 9.63
C ASP A 51 2.70 -24.51 9.41
N PRO A 52 3.72 -24.58 10.28
CA PRO A 52 4.87 -23.68 10.18
C PRO A 52 5.64 -23.74 8.84
N ALA A 53 5.72 -24.91 8.19
CA ALA A 53 6.43 -25.07 6.92
C ALA A 53 5.64 -24.36 5.80
N SER A 54 4.35 -24.61 5.67
CA SER A 54 3.45 -23.96 4.72
C SER A 54 3.43 -22.43 4.87
N ARG A 55 3.45 -21.91 6.14
CA ARG A 55 3.55 -20.47 6.38
C ARG A 55 4.84 -19.88 5.85
N ARG A 56 5.99 -20.57 6.03
CA ARG A 56 7.28 -20.11 5.53
C ARG A 56 7.34 -20.12 4.00
N GLU A 57 6.80 -21.15 3.36
CA GLU A 57 6.71 -21.21 1.90
C GLU A 57 5.87 -20.05 1.34
N LEU A 58 4.69 -19.83 1.92
CA LEU A 58 3.83 -18.72 1.51
C LEU A 58 4.50 -17.36 1.77
N ALA A 59 5.18 -17.18 2.90
CA ALA A 59 5.92 -15.97 3.21
C ALA A 59 7.06 -15.72 2.20
N MET A 60 7.78 -16.76 1.76
CA MET A 60 8.79 -16.63 0.70
C MET A 60 8.19 -16.19 -0.63
N LEU A 61 7.01 -16.67 -0.99
CA LEU A 61 6.29 -16.17 -2.18
C LEU A 61 5.98 -14.68 -2.05
N ARG A 62 5.57 -14.21 -0.87
CA ARG A 62 5.32 -12.77 -0.62
C ARG A 62 6.60 -11.92 -0.69
N VAL A 63 7.74 -12.46 -0.24
CA VAL A 63 9.07 -11.83 -0.43
C VAL A 63 9.32 -11.57 -1.92
N GLY A 64 9.13 -12.60 -2.75
CA GLY A 64 9.28 -12.48 -4.21
C GLY A 64 8.29 -11.50 -4.84
N LEU A 65 7.00 -11.59 -4.48
CA LEU A 65 5.95 -10.68 -4.97
C LEU A 65 6.23 -9.20 -4.65
N ALA A 66 6.85 -8.93 -3.49
CA ALA A 66 7.26 -7.57 -3.12
C ALA A 66 8.57 -7.13 -3.79
N GLY A 67 9.14 -7.93 -4.69
CA GLY A 67 10.38 -7.63 -5.41
C GLY A 67 11.61 -7.59 -4.51
N LEU A 68 11.61 -8.35 -3.42
CA LEU A 68 12.78 -8.55 -2.58
C LEU A 68 13.60 -9.76 -3.06
N PRO A 69 14.93 -9.72 -2.99
CA PRO A 69 15.75 -10.90 -3.21
C PRO A 69 15.54 -11.93 -2.09
N ALA A 70 15.63 -13.22 -2.42
CA ALA A 70 15.32 -14.30 -1.48
C ALA A 70 16.13 -14.25 -0.18
N GLU A 71 17.39 -13.85 -0.26
CA GLU A 71 18.29 -13.68 0.89
C GLU A 71 17.83 -12.59 1.87
N ALA A 72 17.02 -11.64 1.43
CA ALA A 72 16.44 -10.62 2.30
C ALA A 72 15.45 -11.22 3.32
N ALA A 73 14.89 -12.38 3.04
CA ALA A 73 13.96 -13.08 3.93
C ALA A 73 14.56 -13.34 5.32
N HIS A 74 15.87 -13.57 5.39
CA HIS A 74 16.58 -13.91 6.63
C HIS A 74 17.19 -12.70 7.35
N LYS A 75 17.13 -11.51 6.74
CA LYS A 75 17.64 -10.28 7.33
C LYS A 75 16.65 -9.70 8.35
N PHE A 76 17.20 -8.98 9.32
CA PHE A 76 16.43 -8.16 10.25
C PHE A 76 16.20 -6.76 9.66
N PRO A 77 15.16 -6.04 10.09
CA PRO A 77 14.85 -4.71 9.57
C PRO A 77 16.04 -3.72 9.59
N GLY A 78 16.89 -3.79 10.60
CA GLY A 78 18.08 -2.94 10.72
C GLY A 78 19.17 -3.19 9.67
N GLU A 79 19.09 -4.29 8.93
CA GLU A 79 20.06 -4.68 7.88
C GLU A 79 19.55 -4.32 6.46
N LEU A 80 18.35 -3.71 6.38
CA LEU A 80 17.69 -3.39 5.12
C LEU A 80 17.86 -1.92 4.74
N SER A 81 17.91 -1.64 3.44
CA SER A 81 17.73 -0.27 2.95
C SER A 81 16.29 0.23 3.17
N GLY A 82 16.07 1.54 3.13
CA GLY A 82 14.73 2.12 3.27
C GLY A 82 13.71 1.52 2.29
N GLY A 83 14.09 1.37 1.02
CA GLY A 83 13.24 0.74 0.01
C GLY A 83 12.95 -0.74 0.31
N MET A 84 13.93 -1.49 0.82
CA MET A 84 13.73 -2.88 1.24
C MET A 84 12.80 -2.99 2.44
N ILE A 85 12.86 -2.05 3.41
CA ILE A 85 11.94 -1.99 4.55
C ILE A 85 10.49 -1.82 4.05
N LYS A 86 10.26 -0.90 3.10
CA LYS A 86 8.93 -0.67 2.50
C LYS A 86 8.41 -1.91 1.79
N ARG A 87 9.26 -2.58 0.99
CA ARG A 87 8.92 -3.83 0.30
C ARG A 87 8.65 -4.98 1.27
N ALA A 88 9.40 -5.11 2.35
CA ALA A 88 9.15 -6.13 3.39
C ALA A 88 7.84 -5.87 4.14
N ALA A 89 7.53 -4.61 4.44
CA ALA A 89 6.26 -4.22 5.04
C ALA A 89 5.07 -4.46 4.08
N LEU A 90 5.26 -4.22 2.78
CA LEU A 90 4.29 -4.56 1.74
C LEU A 90 4.07 -6.07 1.67
N ALA A 91 5.12 -6.88 1.66
CA ALA A 91 5.03 -8.35 1.69
C ALA A 91 4.20 -8.85 2.89
N ARG A 92 4.42 -8.25 4.07
CA ARG A 92 3.63 -8.56 5.26
C ARG A 92 2.17 -8.13 5.11
N ALA A 93 1.90 -6.96 4.54
CA ALA A 93 0.54 -6.47 4.30
C ALA A 93 -0.23 -7.37 3.33
N LEU A 94 0.48 -8.00 2.38
CA LEU A 94 -0.08 -8.93 1.39
C LEU A 94 -0.19 -10.38 1.88
N ALA A 95 0.26 -10.70 3.10
CA ALA A 95 0.39 -12.09 3.57
C ALA A 95 -0.91 -12.89 3.52
N LEU A 96 -2.06 -12.24 3.77
CA LEU A 96 -3.39 -12.87 3.83
C LEU A 96 -4.23 -12.72 2.56
N ASP A 97 -3.64 -12.36 1.43
CA ASP A 97 -4.37 -12.06 0.18
C ASP A 97 -5.51 -11.05 0.41
N PRO A 98 -5.19 -9.82 0.86
CA PRO A 98 -6.22 -8.83 1.16
C PRO A 98 -6.95 -8.40 -0.12
N GLU A 99 -8.21 -7.97 0.03
CA GLU A 99 -8.98 -7.33 -1.04
C GLU A 99 -8.78 -5.80 -1.05
N LEU A 100 -8.40 -5.25 0.12
CA LEU A 100 -8.19 -3.82 0.33
C LEU A 100 -6.82 -3.59 0.97
N LEU A 101 -6.02 -2.74 0.35
CA LEU A 101 -4.69 -2.37 0.82
C LEU A 101 -4.65 -0.89 1.17
N PHE A 102 -4.39 -0.56 2.44
CA PHE A 102 -4.10 0.79 2.88
C PHE A 102 -2.60 1.05 2.90
N LEU A 103 -2.19 2.16 2.31
CA LEU A 103 -0.79 2.60 2.25
C LEU A 103 -0.70 4.00 2.83
N ASP A 104 0.11 4.15 3.87
CA ASP A 104 0.40 5.44 4.50
C ASP A 104 1.81 5.88 4.11
N GLU A 105 1.89 6.91 3.25
CA GLU A 105 3.13 7.49 2.74
C GLU A 105 4.15 6.41 2.29
N PRO A 106 3.80 5.52 1.33
CA PRO A 106 4.64 4.37 1.00
C PRO A 106 6.01 4.77 0.45
N SER A 107 6.10 5.87 -0.30
CA SER A 107 7.32 6.37 -0.94
C SER A 107 8.11 7.34 -0.07
N ALA A 108 7.58 7.76 1.10
CA ALA A 108 8.23 8.75 1.95
C ALA A 108 9.65 8.32 2.37
N GLY A 109 10.63 9.23 2.15
CA GLY A 109 12.03 9.02 2.48
C GLY A 109 12.81 8.16 1.49
N LEU A 110 12.23 7.80 0.35
CA LEU A 110 12.90 7.11 -0.74
C LEU A 110 13.47 8.13 -1.75
N ASP A 111 14.54 7.73 -2.44
CA ASP A 111 14.99 8.45 -3.63
C ASP A 111 14.00 8.28 -4.79
N PRO A 112 14.02 9.18 -5.80
CA PRO A 112 13.03 9.14 -6.89
C PRO A 112 12.98 7.84 -7.69
N VAL A 113 14.12 7.16 -7.86
CA VAL A 113 14.19 5.90 -8.62
C VAL A 113 13.55 4.76 -7.82
N THR A 114 13.88 4.67 -6.54
CA THR A 114 13.31 3.67 -5.62
C THR A 114 11.81 3.89 -5.43
N SER A 115 11.35 5.17 -5.34
CA SER A 115 9.94 5.53 -5.27
C SER A 115 9.18 5.08 -6.53
N ALA A 116 9.69 5.42 -7.71
CA ALA A 116 9.09 5.01 -8.99
C ALA A 116 8.98 3.48 -9.10
N GLY A 117 10.04 2.74 -8.72
CA GLY A 117 10.01 1.29 -8.72
C GLY A 117 9.05 0.66 -7.68
N LEU A 118 8.71 1.38 -6.59
CA LEU A 118 7.67 0.96 -5.67
C LEU A 118 6.27 1.23 -6.25
N ASP A 119 6.07 2.37 -6.91
CA ASP A 119 4.80 2.71 -7.58
C ASP A 119 4.48 1.71 -8.70
N GLU A 120 5.46 1.34 -9.53
CA GLU A 120 5.30 0.32 -10.57
C GLU A 120 4.94 -1.04 -9.99
N LEU A 121 5.60 -1.43 -8.89
CA LEU A 121 5.28 -2.66 -8.18
C LEU A 121 3.84 -2.64 -7.66
N LEU A 122 3.39 -1.54 -7.04
CA LEU A 122 2.02 -1.40 -6.54
C LEU A 122 0.98 -1.48 -7.66
N ALA A 123 1.23 -0.83 -8.79
CA ALA A 123 0.37 -0.92 -9.96
C ALA A 123 0.26 -2.36 -10.48
N GLY A 124 1.39 -3.06 -10.63
CA GLY A 124 1.40 -4.46 -11.05
C GLY A 124 0.70 -5.41 -10.07
N LEU A 125 0.90 -5.22 -8.77
CA LEU A 125 0.23 -6.02 -7.74
C LEU A 125 -1.29 -5.78 -7.73
N ARG A 126 -1.73 -4.53 -7.92
CA ARG A 126 -3.14 -4.19 -8.03
C ARG A 126 -3.81 -4.95 -9.18
N GLU A 127 -3.18 -4.99 -10.34
CA GLU A 127 -3.70 -5.71 -11.51
C GLU A 127 -3.66 -7.24 -11.30
N LEU A 128 -2.52 -7.76 -10.81
CA LEU A 128 -2.32 -9.20 -10.62
C LEU A 128 -3.30 -9.81 -9.59
N MET A 129 -3.54 -9.08 -8.49
CA MET A 129 -4.30 -9.59 -7.34
C MET A 129 -5.73 -9.03 -7.28
N GLY A 130 -6.12 -8.13 -8.17
CA GLY A 130 -7.43 -7.47 -8.12
C GLY A 130 -7.64 -6.58 -6.88
N LEU A 131 -6.56 -5.94 -6.39
CA LEU A 131 -6.59 -5.17 -5.16
C LEU A 131 -7.32 -3.84 -5.33
N THR A 132 -8.12 -3.46 -4.34
CA THR A 132 -8.47 -2.06 -4.11
C THR A 132 -7.37 -1.42 -3.26
N VAL A 133 -6.75 -0.35 -3.76
CA VAL A 133 -5.69 0.37 -3.03
C VAL A 133 -6.20 1.73 -2.58
N VAL A 134 -6.03 2.03 -1.30
CA VAL A 134 -6.23 3.37 -0.73
C VAL A 134 -4.89 3.87 -0.21
N MET A 135 -4.36 4.90 -0.84
CA MET A 135 -3.06 5.46 -0.50
C MET A 135 -3.23 6.88 0.04
N VAL A 136 -2.60 7.16 1.17
CA VAL A 136 -2.39 8.52 1.67
C VAL A 136 -0.99 8.95 1.27
N THR A 137 -0.88 10.03 0.51
CA THR A 137 0.42 10.58 0.09
C THR A 137 0.31 12.06 -0.26
N HIS A 138 1.42 12.76 -0.18
CA HIS A 138 1.61 14.11 -0.72
C HIS A 138 2.51 14.12 -1.96
N ASP A 139 2.96 12.95 -2.43
CA ASP A 139 3.81 12.81 -3.61
C ASP A 139 2.98 12.85 -4.90
N LEU A 140 3.09 13.95 -5.64
CA LEU A 140 2.36 14.15 -6.90
C LEU A 140 2.80 13.17 -8.00
N ASP A 141 4.03 12.66 -7.97
CA ASP A 141 4.49 11.66 -8.93
C ASP A 141 3.82 10.31 -8.68
N SER A 142 3.74 9.88 -7.42
CA SER A 142 3.00 8.68 -7.04
C SER A 142 1.50 8.81 -7.35
N ILE A 143 0.90 9.98 -7.06
CA ILE A 143 -0.51 10.25 -7.42
C ILE A 143 -0.73 10.07 -8.92
N ALA A 144 0.13 10.64 -9.75
CA ALA A 144 -0.01 10.56 -11.21
C ALA A 144 0.16 9.13 -11.76
N ARG A 145 1.01 8.30 -11.14
CA ARG A 145 1.32 6.94 -11.61
C ARG A 145 0.32 5.88 -11.14
N VAL A 146 -0.17 6.00 -9.90
CA VAL A 146 -0.87 4.89 -9.23
C VAL A 146 -2.36 5.14 -9.06
N SER A 147 -2.81 6.42 -8.97
CA SER A 147 -4.19 6.71 -8.59
C SER A 147 -5.14 6.84 -9.78
N ASP A 148 -6.31 6.19 -9.69
CA ASP A 148 -7.44 6.41 -10.60
C ASP A 148 -8.26 7.64 -10.18
N ARG A 149 -8.38 7.86 -8.87
CA ARG A 149 -9.12 8.97 -8.25
C ARG A 149 -8.39 9.47 -7.02
N VAL A 150 -8.46 10.77 -6.80
CA VAL A 150 -7.85 11.43 -5.65
C VAL A 150 -8.96 12.08 -4.81
N ALA A 151 -8.97 11.78 -3.52
CA ALA A 151 -9.77 12.48 -2.52
C ALA A 151 -8.92 13.60 -1.90
N PHE A 152 -9.20 14.85 -2.22
CA PHE A 152 -8.44 15.98 -1.71
C PHE A 152 -9.03 16.45 -0.38
N LEU A 153 -8.21 16.38 0.67
CA LEU A 153 -8.57 16.83 2.01
C LEU A 153 -7.93 18.20 2.29
N GLY A 154 -8.74 19.16 2.68
CA GLY A 154 -8.29 20.51 3.05
C GLY A 154 -9.22 21.12 4.08
N ARG A 155 -8.72 22.05 4.89
CA ARG A 155 -9.50 22.75 5.92
C ARG A 155 -10.31 21.82 6.84
N GLY A 156 -9.81 20.60 7.09
CA GLY A 156 -10.50 19.62 7.93
C GLY A 156 -11.71 18.94 7.26
N ALA A 157 -11.89 19.06 5.95
CA ALA A 157 -12.98 18.48 5.18
C ALA A 157 -12.51 17.85 3.88
N LEU A 158 -13.38 17.01 3.29
CA LEU A 158 -13.22 16.50 1.94
C LEU A 158 -13.67 17.61 0.95
N LEU A 159 -12.72 18.18 0.21
CA LEU A 159 -13.00 19.27 -0.73
C LEU A 159 -13.45 18.76 -2.10
N ALA A 160 -12.84 17.67 -2.60
CA ALA A 160 -13.19 17.10 -3.89
C ALA A 160 -12.77 15.63 -4.00
N VAL A 161 -13.41 14.89 -4.89
CA VAL A 161 -13.00 13.53 -5.31
C VAL A 161 -13.09 13.43 -6.83
N ALA A 162 -11.94 13.39 -7.50
CA ALA A 162 -11.87 13.33 -8.97
C ALA A 162 -10.54 12.71 -9.43
N PRO A 163 -10.39 12.35 -10.72
CA PRO A 163 -9.07 12.06 -11.28
C PRO A 163 -8.10 13.22 -11.10
N ALA A 164 -6.80 12.93 -10.96
CA ALA A 164 -5.77 13.94 -10.72
C ALA A 164 -5.78 15.06 -11.76
N ALA A 165 -5.97 14.75 -13.05
CA ALA A 165 -6.06 15.71 -14.13
C ALA A 165 -7.22 16.73 -13.95
N GLN A 166 -8.37 16.28 -13.45
CA GLN A 166 -9.50 17.18 -13.16
C GLN A 166 -9.23 18.07 -11.95
N LEU A 167 -8.56 17.52 -10.92
CA LEU A 167 -8.19 18.32 -9.75
C LEU A 167 -7.13 19.37 -10.09
N ALA A 168 -6.17 19.04 -10.95
CA ALA A 168 -5.17 20.01 -11.43
C ALA A 168 -5.80 21.19 -12.20
N ALA A 169 -6.95 20.98 -12.83
CA ALA A 169 -7.74 22.03 -13.51
C ALA A 169 -8.83 22.66 -12.63
N SER A 170 -8.85 22.37 -11.33
CA SER A 170 -9.88 22.85 -10.40
C SER A 170 -9.83 24.34 -10.18
N ASP A 171 -11.01 24.95 -9.99
CA ASP A 171 -11.15 26.37 -9.58
C ASP A 171 -11.01 26.56 -8.08
N GLU A 172 -11.05 25.50 -7.28
CA GLU A 172 -10.82 25.58 -5.82
C GLU A 172 -9.39 26.05 -5.55
N PRO A 173 -9.21 27.20 -4.86
CA PRO A 173 -7.88 27.82 -4.72
C PRO A 173 -6.84 26.94 -4.05
N GLU A 174 -7.24 26.14 -3.04
CA GLU A 174 -6.34 25.26 -2.29
C GLU A 174 -5.86 24.08 -3.15
N ILE A 175 -6.77 23.48 -3.91
CA ILE A 175 -6.46 22.39 -4.84
C ILE A 175 -5.53 22.91 -5.96
N ARG A 176 -5.88 24.06 -6.56
CA ARG A 176 -5.07 24.69 -7.60
C ARG A 176 -3.66 25.01 -7.12
N ALA A 177 -3.52 25.59 -5.91
CA ALA A 177 -2.21 25.92 -5.34
C ALA A 177 -1.35 24.66 -5.12
N TYR A 178 -1.96 23.57 -4.67
CA TYR A 178 -1.27 22.30 -4.44
C TYR A 178 -0.71 21.70 -5.75
N PHE A 179 -1.54 21.60 -6.78
CA PHE A 179 -1.11 21.04 -8.07
C PHE A 179 -0.17 21.98 -8.85
N ALA A 180 -0.29 23.29 -8.68
CA ALA A 180 0.60 24.28 -9.31
C ALA A 180 2.01 24.28 -8.70
N ALA A 181 2.18 23.83 -7.45
CA ALA A 181 3.49 23.78 -6.77
C ALA A 181 4.47 22.82 -7.46
N ALA A 182 3.98 21.79 -8.16
CA ALA A 182 4.79 20.88 -8.95
C ALA A 182 3.98 20.42 -10.17
N PRO A 183 3.97 21.21 -11.24
CA PRO A 183 3.18 20.89 -12.44
C PRO A 183 3.68 19.58 -13.06
N ARG A 184 2.74 18.68 -13.33
CA ARG A 184 2.95 17.35 -13.91
C ARG A 184 1.98 17.12 -15.05
N ASP A 185 2.32 16.20 -15.94
CA ASP A 185 1.37 15.63 -16.88
C ASP A 185 0.55 14.53 -16.16
N TYR A 186 -0.69 14.87 -15.81
CA TYR A 186 -1.64 13.94 -15.20
C TYR A 186 -2.46 13.16 -16.24
N GLY A 187 -2.04 13.19 -17.52
CA GLY A 187 -2.71 12.55 -18.66
C GLY A 187 -2.51 11.04 -18.76
N GLY A 188 -2.27 10.34 -17.65
CA GLY A 188 -2.20 8.88 -17.61
C GLY A 188 -3.50 8.26 -18.12
N THR A 189 -3.38 7.17 -18.89
CA THR A 189 -4.48 6.42 -19.50
C THR A 189 -5.52 6.07 -18.44
N PRO A 190 -6.80 6.44 -18.60
CA PRO A 190 -7.84 6.06 -17.64
C PRO A 190 -7.92 4.56 -17.55
N CYS A 191 -7.84 4.02 -16.33
CA CYS A 191 -8.09 2.62 -16.05
C CYS A 191 -9.48 2.25 -16.59
N ARG A 192 -9.59 1.18 -17.38
CA ARG A 192 -10.86 0.70 -17.91
C ARG A 192 -11.81 0.39 -16.76
N PRO A 193 -13.10 0.77 -16.87
CA PRO A 193 -14.10 0.34 -15.88
C PRO A 193 -14.20 -1.19 -15.90
N ALA A 194 -14.27 -1.75 -14.70
CA ALA A 194 -14.57 -3.16 -14.46
C ALA A 194 -16.03 -3.47 -14.78
#